data_a3fe7bc6940f1b7063cd22d077ee019d
#
_entry.id   a3fe7bc6940f1b7063cd22d077ee019d
#
_cell.length_a   1.000
_cell.length_b   1.000
_cell.length_c   1.000
_cell.angle_alpha   90.00
_cell.angle_beta   90.00
_cell.angle_gamma   90.00
#
_symmetry.space_group_name_H-M   'P 1'
#
loop_
_entity.id
_entity.type
_entity.pdbx_description
1 polymer ?
#
loop_
_entity_poly.entity_id
_entity_poly.type
_entity_poly.pdbx_seq_one_letter_code
_entity_poly.pdbx_strand_id
1 'polypeptide(L)'
;MTTQEIRQQLRDNFQLYALNCLKIRTKSGAIKDFEINEAQQYLDKKVNEQLAKTRKVRAIILKGRQQGISTYIEGRLFWRVSNNAGRRAFILTHEAEATNNLFEMADRYLQLCPVQFRPSVGASSQRELSFDKIDSGYRVGTAGNKNTGRSSTIQYFHGSEAAFWDNASDIAKGALQAVPDEEGTEIFIESTANGKLNWFYEQWMLAQSGESEYMPIFIPWFWQKEYRTKPSETMIASREEMELMKLYKLDMHQIAWRRKKIAELSSAGLRGEDEFRQEYPNCWEEAFEASTLGLAFEKLSRERHLVRNFTIPDHWTKFTVIDWGTAKPFANCWFAIADSDTVISAKDGYDDKFIPSGSLILYREFYGWNGQPNVGCRLESPDVARRILAVEQETGELIDYRVGDAAMWGQHDGASVAERMYRATNNVFKMIQSRKGKEQNYQEFRARLQGDDYPAFYALAGCKHFWRTVPSLQLDELHPEKGPDSDQEDHIWDCVAYACASRPFITTETDRNKQEIAESKRLAKKANKKKLAR
;
A
#
# COMPACT_ATOMS: atom_id res chain seq x y z
N MET A 1 -16.74 22.21 -45.06
CA MET A 1 -15.43 21.99 -44.44
C MET A 1 -14.61 21.06 -45.30
N THR A 2 -13.39 21.39 -45.55
CA THR A 2 -12.43 20.53 -46.25
C THR A 2 -12.00 19.36 -45.37
N THR A 3 -11.50 18.28 -45.96
CA THR A 3 -10.94 17.16 -45.20
C THR A 3 -9.81 17.59 -44.26
N GLN A 4 -9.06 18.62 -44.64
CA GLN A 4 -7.96 19.16 -43.84
C GLN A 4 -8.49 19.93 -42.60
N GLU A 5 -9.53 20.71 -42.74
CA GLU A 5 -10.19 21.39 -41.62
C GLU A 5 -10.79 20.38 -40.63
N ILE A 6 -11.44 19.33 -41.12
CA ILE A 6 -11.97 18.26 -40.26
C ILE A 6 -10.83 17.57 -39.49
N ARG A 7 -9.70 17.22 -40.16
CA ARG A 7 -8.54 16.64 -39.49
C ARG A 7 -7.98 17.54 -38.42
N GLN A 8 -7.90 18.85 -38.66
CA GLN A 8 -7.43 19.80 -37.66
C GLN A 8 -8.35 19.86 -36.44
N GLN A 9 -9.68 19.93 -36.65
CA GLN A 9 -10.63 19.90 -35.53
C GLN A 9 -10.54 18.62 -34.70
N LEU A 10 -10.40 17.45 -35.35
CA LEU A 10 -10.23 16.17 -34.67
C LEU A 10 -8.89 16.09 -33.89
N ARG A 11 -7.84 16.75 -34.39
CA ARG A 11 -6.55 16.83 -33.70
C ARG A 11 -6.61 17.75 -32.48
N ASP A 12 -7.41 18.80 -32.52
CA ASP A 12 -7.45 19.83 -31.48
C ASP A 12 -8.50 19.53 -30.40
N ASN A 13 -9.46 18.63 -30.67
CA ASN A 13 -10.57 18.33 -29.78
C ASN A 13 -10.72 16.82 -29.54
N PHE A 14 -10.36 16.38 -28.33
CA PHE A 14 -10.44 14.97 -27.95
C PHE A 14 -11.87 14.44 -27.97
N GLN A 15 -12.85 15.20 -27.45
CA GLN A 15 -14.24 14.73 -27.39
C GLN A 15 -14.80 14.50 -28.79
N LEU A 16 -14.49 15.41 -29.73
CA LEU A 16 -14.89 15.28 -31.12
C LEU A 16 -14.21 14.07 -31.77
N TYR A 17 -12.92 13.84 -31.47
CA TYR A 17 -12.17 12.68 -31.96
C TYR A 17 -12.75 11.36 -31.38
N ALA A 18 -13.00 11.31 -30.09
CA ALA A 18 -13.56 10.14 -29.42
C ALA A 18 -14.89 9.72 -30.04
N LEU A 19 -15.82 10.67 -30.22
CA LEU A 19 -17.12 10.40 -30.79
C LEU A 19 -17.06 9.90 -32.24
N ASN A 20 -16.18 10.46 -33.08
CA ASN A 20 -16.16 10.18 -34.52
C ASN A 20 -15.15 9.08 -34.92
N CYS A 21 -14.10 8.82 -34.12
CA CYS A 21 -13.00 7.94 -34.48
C CYS A 21 -12.83 6.73 -33.56
N LEU A 22 -13.34 6.76 -32.33
CA LEU A 22 -13.17 5.68 -31.38
C LEU A 22 -14.44 4.88 -31.14
N LYS A 23 -14.30 3.56 -30.99
CA LYS A 23 -15.39 2.65 -30.66
C LYS A 23 -15.08 1.94 -29.36
N ILE A 24 -16.05 1.84 -28.48
CA ILE A 24 -15.95 1.15 -27.19
C ILE A 24 -16.86 -0.07 -27.15
N ARG A 25 -16.44 -1.07 -26.37
CA ARG A 25 -17.29 -2.22 -26.01
C ARG A 25 -18.03 -1.88 -24.72
N THR A 26 -19.35 -1.94 -24.74
CA THR A 26 -20.17 -1.76 -23.55
C THR A 26 -20.11 -2.99 -22.63
N LYS A 27 -20.62 -2.87 -21.40
CA LYS A 27 -20.75 -4.01 -20.46
C LYS A 27 -21.63 -5.14 -21.03
N SER A 28 -22.56 -4.84 -21.92
CA SER A 28 -23.38 -5.83 -22.63
C SER A 28 -22.69 -6.47 -23.84
N GLY A 29 -21.43 -6.11 -24.14
CA GLY A 29 -20.68 -6.59 -25.30
C GLY A 29 -20.90 -5.83 -26.60
N ALA A 30 -21.87 -4.92 -26.66
CA ALA A 30 -22.14 -4.14 -27.86
C ALA A 30 -21.01 -3.13 -28.16
N ILE A 31 -20.71 -2.94 -29.45
CA ILE A 31 -19.75 -1.92 -29.92
C ILE A 31 -20.53 -0.66 -30.27
N LYS A 32 -20.13 0.49 -29.73
CA LYS A 32 -20.72 1.79 -30.01
C LYS A 32 -19.68 2.91 -30.08
N ASP A 33 -20.09 4.07 -30.58
CA ASP A 33 -19.27 5.28 -30.58
C ASP A 33 -18.85 5.65 -29.16
N PHE A 34 -17.64 6.21 -29.03
CA PHE A 34 -17.15 6.64 -27.75
C PHE A 34 -17.67 8.03 -27.39
N GLU A 35 -18.89 8.07 -26.87
CA GLU A 35 -19.46 9.24 -26.23
C GLU A 35 -19.04 9.23 -24.76
N ILE A 36 -18.35 10.29 -24.30
CA ILE A 36 -17.87 10.38 -22.93
C ILE A 36 -19.01 10.59 -21.94
N ASN A 37 -19.01 9.81 -20.85
CA ASN A 37 -20.01 9.90 -19.79
C ASN A 37 -19.73 11.06 -18.81
N GLU A 38 -20.62 11.28 -17.83
CA GLU A 38 -20.52 12.38 -16.87
C GLU A 38 -19.20 12.38 -16.07
N ALA A 39 -18.76 11.22 -15.57
CA ALA A 39 -17.49 11.07 -14.86
C ALA A 39 -16.28 11.41 -15.76
N GLN A 40 -16.33 10.95 -17.00
CA GLN A 40 -15.30 11.24 -18.00
C GLN A 40 -15.32 12.72 -18.45
N GLN A 41 -16.50 13.36 -18.55
CA GLN A 41 -16.61 14.79 -18.82
C GLN A 41 -15.99 15.63 -17.70
N TYR A 42 -16.22 15.26 -16.46
CA TYR A 42 -15.61 15.92 -15.32
C TYR A 42 -14.08 15.76 -15.35
N LEU A 43 -13.58 14.54 -15.59
CA LEU A 43 -12.15 14.30 -15.75
C LEU A 43 -11.56 15.11 -16.89
N ASP A 44 -12.20 15.11 -18.07
CA ASP A 44 -11.74 15.86 -19.25
C ASP A 44 -11.64 17.36 -18.96
N LYS A 45 -12.65 17.91 -18.27
CA LYS A 45 -12.65 19.31 -17.83
C LYS A 45 -11.45 19.61 -16.93
N LYS A 46 -11.21 18.79 -15.90
CA LYS A 46 -10.09 18.96 -14.96
C LYS A 46 -8.73 18.86 -15.63
N VAL A 47 -8.56 17.87 -16.50
CA VAL A 47 -7.35 17.66 -17.29
C VAL A 47 -7.07 18.86 -18.21
N ASN A 48 -8.09 19.37 -18.91
CA ASN A 48 -7.94 20.52 -19.79
C ASN A 48 -7.68 21.83 -19.02
N GLU A 49 -8.26 22.01 -17.82
CA GLU A 49 -7.96 23.13 -16.91
C GLU A 49 -6.49 23.12 -16.49
N GLN A 50 -5.94 21.94 -16.08
CA GLN A 50 -4.53 21.81 -15.73
C GLN A 50 -3.63 22.05 -16.93
N LEU A 51 -3.95 21.45 -18.09
CA LEU A 51 -3.19 21.60 -19.31
C LEU A 51 -3.11 23.07 -19.76
N ALA A 52 -4.21 23.81 -19.66
CA ALA A 52 -4.23 25.23 -19.98
C ALA A 52 -3.35 26.08 -19.03
N LYS A 53 -3.28 25.70 -17.74
CA LYS A 53 -2.54 26.40 -16.71
C LYS A 53 -1.04 26.08 -16.70
N THR A 54 -0.70 24.79 -16.83
CA THR A 54 0.67 24.30 -16.61
C THR A 54 1.33 23.75 -17.87
N ARG A 55 0.59 23.66 -18.98
CA ARG A 55 1.00 23.01 -20.23
C ARG A 55 1.33 21.51 -20.10
N LYS A 56 1.10 20.93 -18.94
CA LYS A 56 1.31 19.52 -18.60
C LYS A 56 0.06 18.95 -17.92
N VAL A 57 -0.04 17.62 -17.91
CA VAL A 57 -1.02 16.91 -17.08
C VAL A 57 -0.28 16.03 -16.08
N ARG A 58 -0.62 16.21 -14.81
CA ARG A 58 -0.20 15.36 -13.70
C ARG A 58 -1.47 15.10 -12.88
N ALA A 59 -2.11 13.97 -13.11
CA ALA A 59 -3.38 13.64 -12.46
C ALA A 59 -3.27 12.35 -11.66
N ILE A 60 -3.72 12.41 -10.40
CA ILE A 60 -3.95 11.22 -9.57
C ILE A 60 -5.45 11.09 -9.33
N ILE A 61 -6.02 9.91 -9.65
CA ILE A 61 -7.47 9.73 -9.76
C ILE A 61 -7.89 8.59 -8.86
N LEU A 62 -8.65 8.90 -7.83
CA LEU A 62 -9.36 7.93 -7.01
C LEU A 62 -10.80 7.81 -7.51
N LYS A 63 -11.22 6.61 -7.84
CA LYS A 63 -12.49 6.39 -8.53
C LYS A 63 -13.30 5.26 -7.90
N GLY A 64 -14.62 5.33 -8.04
CA GLY A 64 -15.47 4.14 -7.91
C GLY A 64 -15.23 3.17 -9.06
N ARG A 65 -15.51 1.89 -8.82
CA ARG A 65 -15.31 0.82 -9.81
C ARG A 65 -16.13 1.04 -11.09
N GLN A 66 -15.56 0.66 -12.23
CA GLN A 66 -16.21 0.65 -13.55
C GLN A 66 -16.85 1.98 -14.00
N GLN A 67 -16.24 3.10 -13.69
CA GLN A 67 -16.66 4.45 -14.11
C GLN A 67 -16.21 4.80 -15.55
N GLY A 68 -15.44 3.91 -16.21
CA GLY A 68 -14.92 4.14 -17.54
C GLY A 68 -13.70 5.07 -17.60
N ILE A 69 -13.04 5.32 -16.47
CA ILE A 69 -11.89 6.23 -16.37
C ILE A 69 -10.71 5.71 -17.19
N SER A 70 -10.35 4.43 -17.05
CA SER A 70 -9.31 3.80 -17.87
C SER A 70 -9.64 3.90 -19.37
N THR A 71 -10.92 3.72 -19.75
CA THR A 71 -11.36 3.89 -21.15
C THR A 71 -11.13 5.32 -21.67
N TYR A 72 -11.38 6.33 -20.83
CA TYR A 72 -11.12 7.72 -21.18
C TYR A 72 -9.62 7.97 -21.37
N ILE A 73 -8.80 7.53 -20.42
CA ILE A 73 -7.34 7.73 -20.46
C ILE A 73 -6.74 7.03 -21.70
N GLU A 74 -7.10 5.77 -21.92
CA GLU A 74 -6.66 5.01 -23.09
C GLU A 74 -7.05 5.68 -24.41
N GLY A 75 -8.29 6.13 -24.55
CA GLY A 75 -8.76 6.86 -25.73
C GLY A 75 -8.00 8.18 -25.93
N ARG A 76 -7.73 8.91 -24.84
CA ARG A 76 -6.97 10.15 -24.88
C ARG A 76 -5.50 9.92 -25.27
N LEU A 77 -4.84 8.93 -24.70
CA LEU A 77 -3.45 8.61 -25.04
C LEU A 77 -3.34 8.08 -26.48
N PHE A 78 -4.29 7.25 -26.92
CA PHE A 78 -4.37 6.82 -28.32
C PHE A 78 -4.53 8.01 -29.26
N TRP A 79 -5.43 8.95 -28.95
CA TRP A 79 -5.60 10.20 -29.70
C TRP A 79 -4.29 11.01 -29.79
N ARG A 80 -3.57 11.15 -28.65
CA ARG A 80 -2.30 11.86 -28.62
C ARG A 80 -1.24 11.25 -29.52
N VAL A 81 -1.03 9.93 -29.43
CA VAL A 81 0.04 9.27 -30.21
C VAL A 81 -0.33 9.09 -31.68
N SER A 82 -1.61 8.96 -32.02
CA SER A 82 -2.06 8.77 -33.40
C SER A 82 -2.11 10.07 -34.21
N ASN A 83 -2.12 11.23 -33.55
CA ASN A 83 -2.23 12.54 -34.19
C ASN A 83 -0.98 13.42 -34.06
N ASN A 84 0.06 12.99 -33.33
CA ASN A 84 1.29 13.77 -33.12
C ASN A 84 2.53 12.92 -33.40
N ALA A 85 3.45 13.46 -34.19
CA ALA A 85 4.70 12.78 -34.53
C ALA A 85 5.67 12.71 -33.33
N GLY A 86 6.46 11.63 -33.27
CA GLY A 86 7.52 11.45 -32.27
C GLY A 86 7.00 11.22 -30.84
N ARG A 87 5.77 10.76 -30.64
CA ARG A 87 5.15 10.61 -29.32
C ARG A 87 5.00 9.15 -28.91
N ARG A 88 5.37 8.85 -27.67
CA ARG A 88 5.29 7.51 -27.08
C ARG A 88 4.35 7.52 -25.87
N ALA A 89 3.40 6.57 -25.84
CA ALA A 89 2.57 6.30 -24.69
C ALA A 89 2.97 4.96 -24.05
N PHE A 90 3.00 4.94 -22.74
CA PHE A 90 3.25 3.72 -21.97
C PHE A 90 2.19 3.55 -20.88
N ILE A 91 1.54 2.39 -20.90
CA ILE A 91 0.50 2.00 -19.97
C ILE A 91 1.02 0.89 -19.08
N LEU A 92 0.83 1.04 -17.77
CA LEU A 92 1.27 0.09 -16.77
C LEU A 92 0.09 -0.35 -15.90
N THR A 93 -0.12 -1.65 -15.79
CA THR A 93 -1.20 -2.24 -14.99
C THR A 93 -0.66 -3.15 -13.88
N HIS A 94 -1.48 -3.47 -12.89
CA HIS A 94 -1.11 -4.33 -11.77
C HIS A 94 -0.92 -5.80 -12.17
N GLU A 95 -1.65 -6.30 -13.19
CA GLU A 95 -1.62 -7.71 -13.59
C GLU A 95 -1.66 -7.91 -15.11
N ALA A 96 -1.31 -9.12 -15.57
CA ALA A 96 -1.19 -9.44 -16.98
C ALA A 96 -2.54 -9.43 -17.72
N GLU A 97 -3.63 -9.84 -17.09
CA GLU A 97 -4.97 -9.83 -17.68
C GLU A 97 -5.44 -8.40 -17.92
N ALA A 98 -5.26 -7.51 -16.96
CA ALA A 98 -5.55 -6.09 -17.12
C ALA A 98 -4.72 -5.47 -18.25
N THR A 99 -3.44 -5.85 -18.38
CA THR A 99 -2.57 -5.42 -19.47
C THR A 99 -3.15 -5.80 -20.85
N ASN A 100 -3.59 -7.05 -21.00
CA ASN A 100 -4.20 -7.53 -22.22
C ASN A 100 -5.50 -6.80 -22.55
N ASN A 101 -6.36 -6.59 -21.55
CA ASN A 101 -7.64 -5.89 -21.71
C ASN A 101 -7.45 -4.43 -22.19
N LEU A 102 -6.46 -3.70 -21.65
CA LEU A 102 -6.16 -2.34 -22.10
C LEU A 102 -5.54 -2.33 -23.49
N PHE A 103 -4.69 -3.31 -23.84
CA PHE A 103 -4.17 -3.42 -25.19
C PHE A 103 -5.26 -3.73 -26.23
N GLU A 104 -6.17 -4.66 -25.94
CA GLU A 104 -7.33 -4.93 -26.80
C GLU A 104 -8.20 -3.69 -27.01
N MET A 105 -8.26 -2.78 -26.04
CA MET A 105 -8.98 -1.53 -26.18
C MET A 105 -8.31 -0.61 -27.21
N ALA A 106 -6.98 -0.47 -27.13
CA ALA A 106 -6.21 0.32 -28.09
C ALA A 106 -6.26 -0.27 -29.51
N ASP A 107 -6.17 -1.61 -29.62
CA ASP A 107 -6.32 -2.29 -30.91
C ASP A 107 -7.71 -2.06 -31.52
N ARG A 108 -8.76 -2.12 -30.71
CA ARG A 108 -10.13 -1.81 -31.13
C ARG A 108 -10.26 -0.37 -31.63
N TYR A 109 -9.64 0.60 -30.96
CA TYR A 109 -9.61 1.99 -31.42
C TYR A 109 -8.96 2.08 -32.81
N LEU A 110 -7.87 1.39 -33.02
CA LEU A 110 -7.18 1.34 -34.30
C LEU A 110 -8.03 0.68 -35.40
N GLN A 111 -8.52 -0.52 -35.15
CA GLN A 111 -9.22 -1.34 -36.13
C GLN A 111 -10.54 -0.70 -36.60
N LEU A 112 -11.27 -0.04 -35.69
CA LEU A 112 -12.57 0.54 -35.95
C LEU A 112 -12.54 2.05 -36.26
N CYS A 113 -11.35 2.68 -36.23
CA CYS A 113 -11.18 4.06 -36.67
C CYS A 113 -11.52 4.18 -38.17
N PRO A 114 -12.27 5.21 -38.61
CA PRO A 114 -12.52 5.45 -40.01
C PRO A 114 -11.24 5.53 -40.84
N VAL A 115 -11.19 4.85 -42.01
CA VAL A 115 -9.99 4.66 -42.82
C VAL A 115 -9.25 5.97 -43.12
N GLN A 116 -10.02 7.06 -43.38
CA GLN A 116 -9.48 8.37 -43.68
C GLN A 116 -8.73 9.03 -42.48
N PHE A 117 -8.98 8.60 -41.25
CA PHE A 117 -8.37 9.13 -40.03
C PHE A 117 -7.48 8.12 -39.31
N ARG A 118 -7.47 6.84 -39.77
CA ARG A 118 -6.69 5.76 -39.19
C ARG A 118 -5.20 6.00 -39.43
N PRO A 119 -4.35 5.95 -38.37
CA PRO A 119 -2.91 6.00 -38.55
C PRO A 119 -2.41 4.74 -39.28
N SER A 120 -1.34 4.88 -40.06
CA SER A 120 -0.68 3.70 -40.66
C SER A 120 0.11 2.97 -39.57
N VAL A 121 -0.04 1.65 -39.55
CA VAL A 121 0.66 0.76 -38.63
C VAL A 121 1.85 0.13 -39.35
N GLY A 122 3.02 0.20 -38.72
CA GLY A 122 4.22 -0.49 -39.23
C GLY A 122 4.39 -1.85 -38.55
N ALA A 123 4.63 -1.87 -37.26
CA ALA A 123 4.71 -3.08 -36.46
C ALA A 123 3.59 -3.13 -35.42
N SER A 124 3.00 -4.30 -35.25
CA SER A 124 2.07 -4.60 -34.18
C SER A 124 2.50 -5.90 -33.51
N SER A 125 2.62 -5.88 -32.19
CA SER A 125 2.82 -7.07 -31.36
C SER A 125 1.68 -7.16 -30.34
N GLN A 126 1.67 -8.18 -29.51
CA GLN A 126 0.65 -8.31 -28.44
C GLN A 126 0.71 -7.23 -27.36
N ARG A 127 1.72 -6.34 -27.38
CA ARG A 127 1.94 -5.31 -26.36
C ARG A 127 2.37 -3.96 -26.92
N GLU A 128 2.45 -3.81 -28.24
CA GLU A 128 2.93 -2.58 -28.86
C GLU A 128 2.26 -2.31 -30.20
N LEU A 129 1.84 -1.05 -30.41
CA LEU A 129 1.40 -0.51 -31.69
C LEU A 129 2.41 0.56 -32.10
N SER A 130 3.00 0.43 -33.29
CA SER A 130 3.92 1.41 -33.89
C SER A 130 3.26 2.10 -35.09
N PHE A 131 3.35 3.43 -35.13
CA PHE A 131 2.84 4.28 -36.21
C PHE A 131 4.00 4.86 -37.00
N ASP A 132 4.55 4.07 -37.95
CA ASP A 132 5.83 4.32 -38.63
C ASP A 132 5.90 5.68 -39.33
N LYS A 133 4.81 6.12 -39.99
CA LYS A 133 4.83 7.37 -40.74
C LYS A 133 5.01 8.63 -39.87
N ILE A 134 4.72 8.52 -38.59
CA ILE A 134 4.82 9.63 -37.63
C ILE A 134 5.78 9.33 -36.49
N ASP A 135 6.52 8.20 -36.55
CA ASP A 135 7.43 7.75 -35.50
C ASP A 135 6.83 7.83 -34.07
N SER A 136 5.61 7.34 -33.94
CA SER A 136 4.87 7.35 -32.66
C SER A 136 4.53 5.93 -32.24
N GLY A 137 4.22 5.73 -30.97
CA GLY A 137 3.92 4.39 -30.48
C GLY A 137 3.10 4.37 -29.19
N TYR A 138 2.43 3.24 -28.99
CA TYR A 138 1.61 2.92 -27.85
C TYR A 138 2.03 1.56 -27.31
N ARG A 139 2.43 1.48 -26.05
CA ARG A 139 2.95 0.26 -25.44
C ARG A 139 2.30 -0.02 -24.10
N VAL A 140 2.07 -1.30 -23.78
CA VAL A 140 1.52 -1.74 -22.50
C VAL A 140 2.51 -2.66 -21.77
N GLY A 141 2.45 -2.65 -20.43
CA GLY A 141 3.27 -3.50 -19.57
C GLY A 141 2.59 -3.83 -18.25
N THR A 142 3.15 -4.80 -17.53
CA THR A 142 2.67 -5.24 -16.21
C THR A 142 3.67 -4.85 -15.13
N ALA A 143 3.18 -4.45 -13.97
CA ALA A 143 3.94 -3.89 -12.84
C ALA A 143 4.87 -4.89 -12.10
N GLY A 144 4.88 -6.16 -12.44
CA GLY A 144 5.69 -7.20 -11.77
C GLY A 144 7.18 -7.20 -12.13
N ASN A 145 7.65 -6.42 -13.13
CA ASN A 145 9.04 -6.43 -13.59
C ASN A 145 9.71 -5.08 -13.30
N LYS A 146 10.75 -5.07 -12.45
CA LYS A 146 11.50 -3.86 -12.02
C LYS A 146 12.14 -3.05 -13.17
N ASN A 147 12.31 -3.64 -14.34
CA ASN A 147 12.90 -2.98 -15.52
C ASN A 147 11.86 -2.44 -16.51
N THR A 148 10.58 -2.59 -16.20
CA THR A 148 9.48 -2.14 -17.05
C THR A 148 9.44 -0.61 -17.09
N GLY A 149 9.56 -0.01 -18.28
CA GLY A 149 9.50 1.45 -18.46
C GLY A 149 10.83 2.22 -18.44
N ARG A 150 11.97 1.59 -18.11
CA ARG A 150 13.27 2.28 -17.99
C ARG A 150 14.03 2.52 -19.30
N SER A 151 13.58 1.96 -20.40
CA SER A 151 14.41 1.86 -21.64
C SER A 151 14.13 2.91 -22.70
N SER A 152 13.16 3.80 -22.54
CA SER A 152 12.83 4.81 -23.55
C SER A 152 12.15 6.04 -22.94
N THR A 153 12.42 7.22 -23.48
CA THR A 153 11.68 8.44 -23.14
C THR A 153 10.24 8.31 -23.64
N ILE A 154 9.29 8.58 -22.79
CA ILE A 154 7.85 8.55 -23.06
C ILE A 154 7.23 9.89 -22.75
N GLN A 155 6.20 10.29 -23.51
CA GLN A 155 5.53 11.58 -23.29
C GLN A 155 4.21 11.39 -22.53
N TYR A 156 3.64 10.20 -22.63
CA TYR A 156 2.34 9.90 -22.02
C TYR A 156 2.43 8.64 -21.19
N PHE A 157 1.98 8.73 -19.95
CA PHE A 157 2.00 7.61 -19.02
C PHE A 157 0.62 7.40 -18.40
N HIS A 158 0.19 6.14 -18.34
CA HIS A 158 -0.99 5.71 -17.60
C HIS A 158 -0.63 4.59 -16.62
N GLY A 159 -0.74 4.86 -15.33
CA GLY A 159 -0.65 3.87 -14.25
C GLY A 159 -2.04 3.45 -13.81
N SER A 160 -2.46 2.25 -14.20
CA SER A 160 -3.79 1.70 -13.88
C SER A 160 -3.75 0.81 -12.66
N GLU A 161 -4.75 0.96 -11.77
CA GLU A 161 -4.90 0.26 -10.48
C GLU A 161 -3.64 0.33 -9.62
N ALA A 162 -3.09 1.55 -9.49
CA ALA A 162 -1.80 1.80 -8.85
C ALA A 162 -1.76 1.48 -7.35
N ALA A 163 -2.90 1.45 -6.66
CA ALA A 163 -2.99 1.02 -5.26
C ALA A 163 -2.68 -0.47 -5.06
N PHE A 164 -2.73 -1.28 -6.14
CA PHE A 164 -2.49 -2.72 -6.15
C PHE A 164 -1.12 -3.11 -6.75
N TRP A 165 -0.24 -2.15 -7.02
CA TRP A 165 1.07 -2.46 -7.57
C TRP A 165 2.01 -3.05 -6.52
N ASP A 166 2.53 -4.23 -6.79
CA ASP A 166 3.68 -4.75 -6.06
C ASP A 166 4.92 -3.89 -6.32
N ASN A 167 5.67 -3.54 -5.26
CA ASN A 167 6.87 -2.69 -5.36
C ASN A 167 6.61 -1.31 -6.05
N ALA A 168 5.43 -0.73 -5.81
CA ALA A 168 4.98 0.51 -6.45
C ALA A 168 6.00 1.65 -6.42
N SER A 169 6.74 1.83 -5.32
CA SER A 169 7.77 2.87 -5.19
C SER A 169 8.93 2.71 -6.17
N ASP A 170 9.39 1.47 -6.43
CA ASP A 170 10.49 1.21 -7.37
C ASP A 170 10.04 1.34 -8.82
N ILE A 171 8.81 0.90 -9.10
CA ILE A 171 8.18 1.01 -10.41
C ILE A 171 7.92 2.48 -10.75
N ALA A 172 7.35 3.23 -9.82
CA ALA A 172 7.08 4.65 -9.98
C ALA A 172 8.37 5.43 -10.26
N LYS A 173 9.44 5.19 -9.50
CA LYS A 173 10.77 5.80 -9.76
C LYS A 173 11.28 5.52 -11.16
N GLY A 174 11.07 4.31 -11.69
CA GLY A 174 11.52 3.96 -13.03
C GLY A 174 10.65 4.51 -14.15
N ALA A 175 9.33 4.29 -14.07
CA ALA A 175 8.38 4.65 -15.12
C ALA A 175 8.07 6.15 -15.17
N LEU A 176 7.90 6.81 -14.01
CA LEU A 176 7.61 8.24 -13.95
C LEU A 176 8.79 9.10 -14.36
N GLN A 177 10.04 8.68 -14.06
CA GLN A 177 11.24 9.38 -14.51
C GLN A 177 11.49 9.27 -16.04
N ALA A 178 10.86 8.30 -16.70
CA ALA A 178 10.91 8.18 -18.17
C ALA A 178 10.05 9.25 -18.87
N VAL A 179 9.17 9.94 -18.14
CA VAL A 179 8.38 11.07 -18.65
C VAL A 179 9.10 12.36 -18.30
N PRO A 180 9.62 13.11 -19.31
CA PRO A 180 10.30 14.38 -19.04
C PRO A 180 9.34 15.43 -18.47
N ASP A 181 9.88 16.34 -17.69
CA ASP A 181 9.11 17.47 -17.15
C ASP A 181 9.03 18.60 -18.19
N GLU A 182 8.37 18.31 -19.32
CA GLU A 182 8.23 19.21 -20.47
C GLU A 182 6.77 19.46 -20.82
N GLU A 183 6.52 20.57 -21.51
CA GLU A 183 5.19 20.90 -22.03
C GLU A 183 4.66 19.80 -22.96
N GLY A 184 3.36 19.54 -22.86
CA GLY A 184 2.66 18.53 -23.66
C GLY A 184 2.80 17.09 -23.14
N THR A 185 3.47 16.87 -22.00
CA THR A 185 3.52 15.56 -21.35
C THR A 185 2.31 15.33 -20.44
N GLU A 186 1.83 14.10 -20.38
CA GLU A 186 0.65 13.73 -19.57
C GLU A 186 0.94 12.47 -18.74
N ILE A 187 0.71 12.55 -17.43
CA ILE A 187 0.76 11.42 -16.49
C ILE A 187 -0.61 11.28 -15.83
N PHE A 188 -1.17 10.08 -15.94
CA PHE A 188 -2.39 9.66 -15.25
C PHE A 188 -2.08 8.48 -14.35
N ILE A 189 -2.41 8.59 -13.07
CA ILE A 189 -2.32 7.50 -12.09
C ILE A 189 -3.73 7.30 -11.56
N GLU A 190 -4.30 6.12 -11.73
CA GLU A 190 -5.67 5.87 -11.30
C GLU A 190 -5.82 4.55 -10.54
N SER A 191 -6.75 4.52 -9.58
CA SER A 191 -7.08 3.32 -8.81
C SER A 191 -8.43 3.45 -8.09
N THR A 192 -9.01 2.31 -7.71
CA THR A 192 -9.84 2.22 -6.51
C THR A 192 -8.94 2.24 -5.27
N ALA A 193 -9.52 2.45 -4.08
CA ALA A 193 -8.74 2.43 -2.84
C ALA A 193 -8.30 1.00 -2.48
N ASN A 194 -7.14 0.90 -1.83
CA ASN A 194 -6.63 -0.35 -1.25
C ASN A 194 -5.92 -0.06 0.08
N GLY A 195 -6.65 0.52 1.05
CA GLY A 195 -6.10 0.90 2.36
C GLY A 195 -5.20 2.12 2.33
N LYS A 196 -4.67 2.44 3.52
CA LYS A 196 -3.85 3.64 3.76
C LYS A 196 -2.33 3.37 3.69
N LEU A 197 -1.90 2.13 3.40
CA LEU A 197 -0.52 1.68 3.57
C LEU A 197 0.17 1.34 2.25
N ASN A 198 -0.17 2.04 1.18
CA ASN A 198 0.41 1.84 -0.13
C ASN A 198 0.85 3.17 -0.75
N TRP A 199 1.70 3.06 -1.77
CA TRP A 199 2.26 4.20 -2.48
C TRP A 199 1.19 5.13 -3.08
N PHE A 200 0.07 4.58 -3.59
CA PHE A 200 -1.01 5.39 -4.17
C PHE A 200 -1.65 6.31 -3.13
N TYR A 201 -1.93 5.80 -1.92
CA TYR A 201 -2.44 6.60 -0.81
C TYR A 201 -1.47 7.71 -0.40
N GLU A 202 -0.17 7.40 -0.29
CA GLU A 202 0.86 8.41 0.02
C GLU A 202 0.87 9.53 -1.03
N GLN A 203 0.85 9.17 -2.33
CA GLN A 203 0.78 10.17 -3.41
C GLN A 203 -0.54 10.95 -3.41
N TRP A 204 -1.65 10.30 -3.09
CA TRP A 204 -2.95 10.95 -2.94
C TRP A 204 -2.92 12.01 -1.83
N MET A 205 -2.36 11.69 -0.67
CA MET A 205 -2.25 12.62 0.45
C MET A 205 -1.33 13.81 0.13
N LEU A 206 -0.19 13.58 -0.51
CA LEU A 206 0.70 14.65 -0.98
C LEU A 206 0.00 15.56 -2.02
N ALA A 207 -0.84 15.00 -2.87
CA ALA A 207 -1.61 15.78 -3.83
C ALA A 207 -2.72 16.60 -3.14
N GLN A 208 -3.38 16.04 -2.13
CA GLN A 208 -4.40 16.72 -1.33
C GLN A 208 -3.83 17.88 -0.50
N SER A 209 -2.63 17.73 0.06
CA SER A 209 -1.95 18.79 0.82
C SER A 209 -1.33 19.87 -0.08
N GLY A 210 -1.26 19.63 -1.39
CA GLY A 210 -0.57 20.55 -2.33
C GLY A 210 0.95 20.45 -2.32
N GLU A 211 1.51 19.43 -1.70
CA GLU A 211 2.95 19.16 -1.65
C GLU A 211 3.47 18.42 -2.90
N SER A 212 2.58 18.08 -3.82
CA SER A 212 2.85 17.39 -5.08
C SER A 212 2.32 18.19 -6.26
N GLU A 213 2.91 18.01 -7.45
CA GLU A 213 2.40 18.59 -8.70
C GLU A 213 1.14 17.85 -9.22
N TYR A 214 0.82 16.71 -8.64
CA TYR A 214 -0.35 15.93 -9.04
C TYR A 214 -1.64 16.61 -8.59
N MET A 215 -2.59 16.69 -9.52
CA MET A 215 -3.95 17.14 -9.26
C MET A 215 -4.79 15.97 -8.76
N PRO A 216 -5.30 15.99 -7.52
CA PRO A 216 -6.17 14.94 -7.01
C PRO A 216 -7.57 15.07 -7.61
N ILE A 217 -8.08 13.99 -8.19
CA ILE A 217 -9.41 13.92 -8.79
C ILE A 217 -10.16 12.74 -8.21
N PHE A 218 -11.26 13.01 -7.51
CA PHE A 218 -12.13 11.99 -6.97
C PHE A 218 -13.38 11.83 -7.84
N ILE A 219 -13.75 10.56 -8.14
CA ILE A 219 -14.92 10.21 -8.95
C ILE A 219 -15.83 9.28 -8.12
N PRO A 220 -16.97 9.80 -7.58
CA PRO A 220 -17.89 9.02 -6.77
C PRO A 220 -18.70 8.03 -7.61
N TRP A 221 -19.17 6.94 -7.00
CA TRP A 221 -19.92 5.89 -7.68
C TRP A 221 -21.22 6.37 -8.34
N PHE A 222 -21.90 7.32 -7.72
CA PHE A 222 -23.25 7.75 -8.11
C PHE A 222 -23.31 8.61 -9.37
N TRP A 223 -22.16 8.98 -9.96
CA TRP A 223 -22.10 9.58 -11.28
C TRP A 223 -22.27 8.56 -12.41
N GLN A 224 -22.20 7.26 -12.09
CA GLN A 224 -22.47 6.22 -13.08
C GLN A 224 -23.99 6.03 -13.25
N LYS A 225 -24.52 6.43 -14.41
CA LYS A 225 -25.96 6.36 -14.72
C LYS A 225 -26.55 4.95 -14.69
N GLU A 226 -25.73 3.92 -14.86
CA GLU A 226 -26.13 2.52 -14.82
C GLU A 226 -26.32 2.00 -13.38
N TYR A 227 -25.83 2.70 -12.37
CA TYR A 227 -25.93 2.28 -10.97
C TYR A 227 -27.27 2.65 -10.34
N ARG A 228 -28.32 2.07 -10.90
CA ARG A 228 -29.72 2.32 -10.56
C ARG A 228 -30.52 1.01 -10.64
N THR A 229 -31.40 0.81 -9.67
CA THR A 229 -32.33 -0.31 -9.62
C THR A 229 -33.73 0.24 -9.27
N LYS A 230 -34.76 -0.27 -9.90
CA LYS A 230 -36.14 0.10 -9.54
C LYS A 230 -36.42 -0.31 -8.10
N PRO A 231 -36.77 0.64 -7.20
CA PRO A 231 -37.13 0.30 -5.82
C PRO A 231 -38.41 -0.52 -5.78
N SER A 232 -38.57 -1.39 -4.77
CA SER A 232 -39.84 -2.05 -4.50
C SER A 232 -40.86 -1.03 -3.98
N GLU A 233 -42.16 -1.30 -4.16
CA GLU A 233 -43.25 -0.40 -3.69
C GLU A 233 -43.25 -0.20 -2.17
N THR A 234 -42.69 -1.14 -1.43
CA THR A 234 -42.60 -1.10 0.04
C THR A 234 -41.26 -0.58 0.55
N MET A 235 -40.35 -0.16 -0.34
CA MET A 235 -39.04 0.30 0.06
C MET A 235 -39.11 1.68 0.70
N ILE A 236 -38.69 1.75 1.96
CA ILE A 236 -38.54 3.00 2.71
C ILE A 236 -37.03 3.19 2.99
N ALA A 237 -36.52 4.41 2.76
CA ALA A 237 -35.14 4.76 3.10
C ALA A 237 -34.96 4.81 4.61
N SER A 238 -33.85 4.27 5.11
CA SER A 238 -33.44 4.42 6.51
C SER A 238 -33.04 5.87 6.80
N ARG A 239 -32.89 6.19 8.10
CA ARG A 239 -32.41 7.54 8.49
C ARG A 239 -31.05 7.87 7.87
N GLU A 240 -30.11 6.91 7.91
CA GLU A 240 -28.77 7.05 7.33
C GLU A 240 -28.85 7.25 5.80
N GLU A 241 -29.69 6.47 5.13
CA GLU A 241 -29.88 6.63 3.67
C GLU A 241 -30.52 7.97 3.31
N MET A 242 -31.44 8.48 4.12
CA MET A 242 -31.99 9.82 3.93
C MET A 242 -30.91 10.91 4.09
N GLU A 243 -29.98 10.74 5.02
CA GLU A 243 -28.83 11.62 5.17
C GLU A 243 -27.90 11.56 3.94
N LEU A 244 -27.58 10.36 3.44
CA LEU A 244 -26.82 10.18 2.19
C LEU A 244 -27.53 10.80 0.98
N MET A 245 -28.84 10.58 0.86
CA MET A 245 -29.65 11.19 -0.22
C MET A 245 -29.58 12.72 -0.17
N LYS A 246 -29.66 13.30 1.01
CA LYS A 246 -29.57 14.76 1.19
C LYS A 246 -28.17 15.29 0.87
N LEU A 247 -27.12 14.61 1.36
CA LEU A 247 -25.72 15.04 1.24
C LEU A 247 -25.24 14.94 -0.22
N TYR A 248 -25.49 13.82 -0.87
CA TYR A 248 -24.96 13.50 -2.20
C TYR A 248 -26.01 13.64 -3.31
N LYS A 249 -27.23 14.10 -2.99
CA LYS A 249 -28.37 14.24 -3.91
C LYS A 249 -28.75 12.93 -4.60
N LEU A 250 -28.68 11.83 -3.87
CA LEU A 250 -29.06 10.51 -4.37
C LEU A 250 -30.58 10.38 -4.43
N ASP A 251 -31.07 9.53 -5.33
CA ASP A 251 -32.49 9.17 -5.40
C ASP A 251 -32.73 7.70 -4.97
N MET A 252 -34.02 7.34 -4.88
CA MET A 252 -34.42 6.00 -4.44
C MET A 252 -33.93 4.87 -5.35
N HIS A 253 -33.71 5.11 -6.64
CA HIS A 253 -33.16 4.10 -7.55
C HIS A 253 -31.69 3.80 -7.25
N GLN A 254 -30.93 4.82 -6.89
CA GLN A 254 -29.51 4.68 -6.48
C GLN A 254 -29.41 3.99 -5.11
N ILE A 255 -30.27 4.33 -4.16
CA ILE A 255 -30.34 3.64 -2.86
C ILE A 255 -30.74 2.18 -3.03
N ALA A 256 -31.70 1.87 -3.90
CA ALA A 256 -32.08 0.49 -4.20
C ALA A 256 -30.91 -0.31 -4.82
N TRP A 257 -30.17 0.32 -5.73
CA TRP A 257 -28.96 -0.28 -6.32
C TRP A 257 -27.88 -0.50 -5.26
N ARG A 258 -27.62 0.48 -4.39
CA ARG A 258 -26.67 0.39 -3.28
C ARG A 258 -26.98 -0.80 -2.38
N ARG A 259 -28.24 -0.92 -1.90
CA ARG A 259 -28.66 -2.07 -1.07
C ARG A 259 -28.42 -3.41 -1.77
N LYS A 260 -28.80 -3.49 -3.06
CA LYS A 260 -28.59 -4.71 -3.84
C LYS A 260 -27.11 -5.06 -3.94
N LYS A 261 -26.25 -4.07 -4.21
CA LYS A 261 -24.81 -4.28 -4.34
C LYS A 261 -24.17 -4.68 -3.01
N ILE A 262 -24.54 -4.06 -1.89
CA ILE A 262 -24.09 -4.44 -0.54
C ILE A 262 -24.50 -5.89 -0.23
N ALA A 263 -25.72 -6.29 -0.55
CA ALA A 263 -26.20 -7.66 -0.35
C ALA A 263 -25.41 -8.67 -1.22
N GLU A 264 -25.10 -8.33 -2.47
CA GLU A 264 -24.26 -9.15 -3.35
C GLU A 264 -22.85 -9.36 -2.75
N LEU A 265 -22.21 -8.28 -2.26
CA LEU A 265 -20.90 -8.33 -1.63
C LEU A 265 -20.94 -9.13 -0.32
N SER A 266 -21.96 -8.95 0.52
CA SER A 266 -22.14 -9.73 1.75
C SER A 266 -22.34 -11.22 1.50
N SER A 267 -23.03 -11.61 0.43
CA SER A 267 -23.25 -13.01 0.06
C SER A 267 -21.99 -13.72 -0.42
N ALA A 268 -20.98 -12.96 -0.83
CA ALA A 268 -19.67 -13.47 -1.20
C ALA A 268 -18.73 -13.68 0.01
N GLY A 269 -19.25 -13.59 1.24
CA GLY A 269 -18.46 -13.75 2.47
C GLY A 269 -17.72 -12.48 2.92
N LEU A 270 -17.94 -11.36 2.21
CA LEU A 270 -17.33 -10.06 2.51
C LEU A 270 -18.22 -9.24 3.46
N ARG A 271 -17.64 -8.27 4.14
CA ARG A 271 -18.40 -7.25 4.87
C ARG A 271 -18.99 -6.25 3.87
N GLY A 272 -20.16 -6.55 3.32
CA GLY A 272 -20.72 -5.89 2.14
C GLY A 272 -20.77 -4.37 2.18
N GLU A 273 -21.04 -3.76 3.35
CA GLU A 273 -21.04 -2.30 3.52
C GLU A 273 -19.64 -1.71 3.36
N ASP A 274 -18.64 -2.34 3.95
CA ASP A 274 -17.26 -1.87 3.95
C ASP A 274 -16.63 -2.04 2.56
N GLU A 275 -16.85 -3.21 1.95
CA GLU A 275 -16.45 -3.46 0.57
C GLU A 275 -17.12 -2.49 -0.40
N PHE A 276 -18.41 -2.16 -0.13
CA PHE A 276 -19.11 -1.16 -0.91
C PHE A 276 -18.44 0.22 -0.81
N ARG A 277 -18.05 0.67 0.38
CA ARG A 277 -17.38 1.96 0.59
C ARG A 277 -16.02 2.01 -0.11
N GLN A 278 -15.29 0.91 -0.13
CA GLN A 278 -14.01 0.82 -0.84
C GLN A 278 -14.19 0.88 -2.36
N GLU A 279 -15.08 0.06 -2.91
CA GLU A 279 -15.26 -0.11 -4.35
C GLU A 279 -16.19 0.94 -4.97
N TYR A 280 -17.12 1.46 -4.18
CA TYR A 280 -18.15 2.43 -4.59
C TYR A 280 -18.26 3.59 -3.60
N PRO A 281 -17.18 4.35 -3.37
CA PRO A 281 -17.13 5.40 -2.35
C PRO A 281 -18.00 6.60 -2.71
N ASN A 282 -18.58 7.23 -1.66
CA ASN A 282 -19.27 8.52 -1.77
C ASN A 282 -18.27 9.70 -1.70
N CYS A 283 -17.20 9.56 -0.87
CA CYS A 283 -16.11 10.51 -0.74
C CYS A 283 -14.77 9.75 -0.65
N TRP A 284 -13.68 10.47 -0.80
CA TRP A 284 -12.35 9.85 -0.83
C TRP A 284 -11.92 9.33 0.55
N GLU A 285 -12.35 9.98 1.62
CA GLU A 285 -12.03 9.60 2.99
C GLU A 285 -12.55 8.19 3.31
N GLU A 286 -13.84 7.94 3.02
CA GLU A 286 -14.43 6.62 3.31
C GLU A 286 -13.84 5.50 2.47
N ALA A 287 -13.38 5.80 1.24
CA ALA A 287 -12.77 4.81 0.36
C ALA A 287 -11.52 4.18 0.99
N PHE A 288 -10.69 4.99 1.64
CA PHE A 288 -9.48 4.51 2.29
C PHE A 288 -9.72 3.97 3.71
N GLU A 289 -10.80 4.37 4.38
CA GLU A 289 -11.18 3.86 5.69
C GLU A 289 -11.75 2.45 5.63
N ALA A 290 -12.59 2.18 4.66
CA ALA A 290 -13.27 0.89 4.50
C ALA A 290 -12.30 -0.28 4.29
N SER A 291 -11.21 -0.05 3.58
CA SER A 291 -10.20 -1.08 3.30
C SER A 291 -9.26 -1.41 4.47
N THR A 292 -9.49 -0.85 5.66
CA THR A 292 -8.80 -1.27 6.89
C THR A 292 -9.45 -2.47 7.58
N LEU A 293 -10.61 -2.90 7.11
CA LEU A 293 -11.36 -4.02 7.69
C LEU A 293 -10.79 -5.36 7.23
N GLY A 294 -10.66 -6.28 8.19
CA GLY A 294 -9.94 -7.54 8.00
C GLY A 294 -8.46 -7.46 8.34
N LEU A 295 -7.92 -6.27 8.65
CA LEU A 295 -6.58 -6.15 9.18
C LEU A 295 -6.48 -6.79 10.57
N ALA A 296 -5.41 -7.53 10.77
CA ALA A 296 -5.14 -8.12 12.07
C ALA A 296 -4.98 -7.07 13.18
N PHE A 297 -4.52 -5.86 12.81
CA PHE A 297 -4.18 -4.79 13.75
C PHE A 297 -4.84 -3.46 13.39
N GLU A 298 -6.17 -3.42 13.37
CA GLU A 298 -6.97 -2.23 13.02
C GLU A 298 -6.62 -0.97 13.84
N LYS A 299 -6.16 -1.16 15.10
CA LYS A 299 -5.77 -0.06 16.00
C LYS A 299 -4.33 0.42 15.82
N LEU A 300 -3.53 -0.29 15.02
CA LEU A 300 -2.16 0.12 14.72
C LEU A 300 -2.16 1.24 13.67
N SER A 301 -1.73 2.42 14.05
CA SER A 301 -1.64 3.57 13.15
C SER A 301 -0.33 4.33 13.37
N ARG A 302 0.18 4.98 12.32
CA ARG A 302 1.38 5.84 12.44
C ARG A 302 1.13 7.02 13.38
N GLU A 303 -0.06 7.59 13.34
CA GLU A 303 -0.43 8.72 14.19
C GLU A 303 -0.26 8.39 15.68
N ARG A 304 -0.70 7.20 16.12
CA ARG A 304 -0.66 6.80 17.54
C ARG A 304 0.67 6.16 17.95
N HIS A 305 1.28 5.34 17.10
CA HIS A 305 2.31 4.39 17.48
C HIS A 305 3.69 4.70 16.89
N LEU A 306 3.78 5.61 15.88
CA LEU A 306 5.06 5.99 15.32
C LEU A 306 5.72 7.06 16.19
N VAL A 307 7.01 6.84 16.47
CA VAL A 307 7.88 7.81 17.16
C VAL A 307 9.07 8.11 16.26
N ARG A 308 9.49 9.39 16.23
CA ARG A 308 10.74 9.75 15.55
C ARG A 308 11.93 8.96 16.11
N ASN A 309 12.98 8.83 15.34
CA ASN A 309 14.19 8.20 15.83
C ASN A 309 14.78 9.00 16.99
N PHE A 310 15.11 8.31 18.06
CA PHE A 310 15.82 8.86 19.22
C PHE A 310 16.73 7.81 19.82
N THR A 311 17.72 8.24 20.60
CA THR A 311 18.63 7.34 21.29
C THR A 311 17.93 6.73 22.49
N ILE A 312 17.83 5.38 22.51
CA ILE A 312 17.24 4.66 23.65
C ILE A 312 18.13 4.84 24.86
N PRO A 313 17.59 5.31 26.02
CA PRO A 313 18.37 5.49 27.23
C PRO A 313 19.08 4.19 27.68
N ASP A 314 20.28 4.31 28.23
CA ASP A 314 21.08 3.14 28.63
C ASP A 314 20.47 2.32 29.77
N HIS A 315 19.73 2.99 30.65
CA HIS A 315 19.10 2.34 31.80
C HIS A 315 17.84 1.55 31.43
N TRP A 316 17.26 1.80 30.25
CA TRP A 316 16.11 1.02 29.78
C TRP A 316 16.51 -0.42 29.49
N THR A 317 15.60 -1.34 29.79
CA THR A 317 15.77 -2.73 29.42
C THR A 317 15.79 -2.87 27.91
N LYS A 318 16.88 -3.43 27.36
CA LYS A 318 17.01 -3.68 25.92
C LYS A 318 17.13 -5.19 25.66
N PHE A 319 16.39 -5.69 24.70
CA PHE A 319 16.46 -7.09 24.31
C PHE A 319 16.23 -7.25 22.81
N THR A 320 16.60 -8.41 22.27
CA THR A 320 16.36 -8.72 20.87
C THR A 320 15.50 -9.95 20.71
N VAL A 321 14.78 -9.99 19.61
CA VAL A 321 13.96 -11.12 19.20
C VAL A 321 14.29 -11.50 17.78
N ILE A 322 14.47 -12.79 17.52
CA ILE A 322 14.73 -13.30 16.17
C ILE A 322 13.69 -14.33 15.77
N ASP A 323 13.10 -14.11 14.60
CA ASP A 323 12.37 -15.09 13.81
C ASP A 323 13.27 -15.56 12.67
N TRP A 324 13.46 -16.88 12.53
CA TRP A 324 14.44 -17.44 11.62
C TRP A 324 13.82 -17.95 10.32
N GLY A 325 14.34 -17.47 9.19
CA GLY A 325 14.05 -17.95 7.85
C GLY A 325 15.29 -17.96 6.97
N THR A 326 15.33 -18.83 5.96
CA THR A 326 16.37 -18.86 4.92
C THR A 326 15.80 -18.60 3.54
N ALA A 327 14.80 -19.36 3.13
CA ALA A 327 14.05 -19.14 1.89
C ALA A 327 13.09 -17.97 2.03
N LYS A 328 12.38 -17.90 3.16
CA LYS A 328 11.68 -16.71 3.64
C LYS A 328 12.65 -15.79 4.40
N PRO A 329 12.35 -14.49 4.53
CA PRO A 329 13.19 -13.57 5.29
C PRO A 329 13.33 -14.01 6.76
N PHE A 330 14.51 -13.83 7.34
CA PHE A 330 14.62 -13.77 8.80
C PHE A 330 14.31 -12.34 9.28
N ALA A 331 13.86 -12.22 10.51
CA ALA A 331 13.72 -10.93 11.18
C ALA A 331 14.49 -10.95 12.51
N ASN A 332 15.30 -9.93 12.78
CA ASN A 332 15.80 -9.64 14.10
C ASN A 332 15.40 -8.24 14.51
N CYS A 333 14.67 -8.13 15.59
CA CYS A 333 14.12 -6.87 16.10
C CYS A 333 14.72 -6.54 17.47
N TRP A 334 15.10 -5.27 17.67
CA TRP A 334 15.57 -4.76 18.95
C TRP A 334 14.45 -4.00 19.64
N PHE A 335 14.17 -4.38 20.86
CA PHE A 335 13.13 -3.80 21.70
C PHE A 335 13.71 -3.15 22.96
N ALA A 336 13.04 -2.10 23.40
CA ALA A 336 13.29 -1.47 24.70
C ALA A 336 12.00 -1.39 25.51
N ILE A 337 12.13 -1.38 26.84
CA ILE A 337 11.01 -1.10 27.75
C ILE A 337 11.25 0.28 28.37
N ALA A 338 10.29 1.19 28.24
CA ALA A 338 10.33 2.46 28.92
C ALA A 338 10.21 2.21 30.43
N ASP A 339 11.18 2.64 31.23
CA ASP A 339 11.15 2.44 32.68
C ASP A 339 10.43 3.56 33.44
N SER A 340 10.16 4.67 32.76
CA SER A 340 9.44 5.84 33.28
C SER A 340 8.65 6.51 32.17
N ASP A 341 7.66 7.30 32.55
CA ASP A 341 6.93 8.18 31.65
C ASP A 341 7.90 9.13 30.94
N THR A 342 7.87 9.12 29.63
CA THR A 342 8.86 9.85 28.81
C THR A 342 8.17 10.64 27.70
N VAL A 343 8.58 11.89 27.50
CA VAL A 343 8.13 12.72 26.37
C VAL A 343 9.25 12.81 25.34
N ILE A 344 8.97 12.40 24.12
CA ILE A 344 9.85 12.61 22.98
C ILE A 344 9.39 13.86 22.26
N SER A 345 10.18 14.92 22.38
CA SER A 345 9.83 16.25 21.84
C SER A 345 9.73 16.26 20.31
N ALA A 346 8.87 17.14 19.81
CA ALA A 346 8.70 17.42 18.38
C ALA A 346 10.05 17.77 17.71
N LYS A 347 10.31 17.14 16.57
CA LYS A 347 11.50 17.40 15.76
C LYS A 347 11.34 16.77 14.37
N ASP A 348 11.93 17.41 13.35
CA ASP A 348 12.02 16.88 11.99
C ASP A 348 10.64 16.52 11.38
N GLY A 349 9.59 17.32 11.66
CA GLY A 349 8.23 17.08 11.17
C GLY A 349 7.40 16.06 11.98
N TYR A 350 7.93 15.60 13.12
CA TYR A 350 7.19 14.74 14.06
C TYR A 350 6.71 15.53 15.27
N ASP A 351 5.49 15.28 15.72
CA ASP A 351 4.89 15.87 16.93
C ASP A 351 5.48 15.31 18.22
N ASP A 352 5.22 16.00 19.34
CA ASP A 352 5.51 15.49 20.67
C ASP A 352 4.82 14.14 20.89
N LYS A 353 5.56 13.16 21.43
CA LYS A 353 5.01 11.85 21.74
C LYS A 353 5.24 11.48 23.20
N PHE A 354 4.16 11.27 23.92
CA PHE A 354 4.19 10.73 25.27
C PHE A 354 4.26 9.21 25.23
N ILE A 355 5.20 8.63 25.97
CA ILE A 355 5.43 7.19 26.07
C ILE A 355 5.27 6.81 27.55
N PRO A 356 4.19 6.10 27.93
CA PRO A 356 4.00 5.63 29.31
C PRO A 356 5.07 4.65 29.76
N SER A 357 5.35 4.62 31.04
CA SER A 357 6.18 3.60 31.68
C SER A 357 5.64 2.19 31.39
N GLY A 358 6.54 1.23 31.12
CA GLY A 358 6.20 -0.14 30.73
C GLY A 358 5.88 -0.34 29.25
N SER A 359 5.87 0.74 28.46
CA SER A 359 5.67 0.64 27.00
C SER A 359 6.80 -0.14 26.34
N LEU A 360 6.41 -0.97 25.38
CA LEU A 360 7.31 -1.72 24.49
C LEU A 360 7.64 -0.88 23.25
N ILE A 361 8.91 -0.66 23.00
CA ILE A 361 9.40 0.15 21.88
C ILE A 361 10.24 -0.69 20.94
N LEU A 362 9.80 -0.86 19.70
CA LEU A 362 10.61 -1.39 18.60
C LEU A 362 11.49 -0.27 18.07
N TYR A 363 12.82 -0.34 18.31
CA TYR A 363 13.71 0.76 17.96
C TYR A 363 14.70 0.47 16.84
N ARG A 364 14.87 -0.79 16.47
CA ARG A 364 15.74 -1.21 15.36
C ARG A 364 15.28 -2.56 14.82
N GLU A 365 15.48 -2.76 13.52
CA GLU A 365 15.23 -4.02 12.82
C GLU A 365 16.40 -4.39 11.91
N PHE A 366 16.64 -5.69 11.76
CA PHE A 366 17.51 -6.26 10.74
C PHE A 366 16.72 -7.35 10.02
N TYR A 367 16.32 -7.05 8.80
CA TYR A 367 15.40 -7.87 8.03
C TYR A 367 16.10 -8.51 6.84
N GLY A 368 16.08 -9.83 6.79
CA GLY A 368 16.78 -10.65 5.80
C GLY A 368 16.05 -10.75 4.45
N TRP A 369 15.64 -9.64 3.90
CA TRP A 369 14.90 -9.52 2.67
C TRP A 369 15.82 -9.31 1.46
N ASN A 370 15.53 -9.96 0.30
CA ASN A 370 16.30 -9.80 -0.92
C ASN A 370 15.80 -8.70 -1.86
N GLY A 371 14.77 -7.95 -1.45
CA GLY A 371 14.10 -6.93 -2.25
C GLY A 371 12.82 -7.41 -2.93
N GLN A 372 12.41 -8.66 -2.74
CA GLN A 372 11.12 -9.19 -3.21
C GLN A 372 10.25 -9.58 -2.00
N PRO A 373 8.93 -9.31 -2.02
CA PRO A 373 8.05 -9.65 -0.92
C PRO A 373 8.18 -11.12 -0.51
N ASN A 374 8.31 -11.34 0.80
CA ASN A 374 8.41 -12.66 1.42
C ASN A 374 9.55 -13.58 0.90
N VAL A 375 10.62 -13.01 0.31
CA VAL A 375 11.78 -13.76 -0.20
C VAL A 375 13.05 -13.40 0.58
N GLY A 376 13.67 -14.41 1.21
CA GLY A 376 14.86 -14.26 2.03
C GLY A 376 16.15 -14.01 1.24
N CYS A 377 17.11 -13.34 1.88
CA CYS A 377 18.44 -13.05 1.32
C CYS A 377 19.41 -14.25 1.40
N ARG A 378 18.99 -15.40 1.94
CA ARG A 378 19.73 -16.66 2.06
C ARG A 378 21.05 -16.55 2.82
N LEU A 379 21.14 -15.63 3.79
CA LEU A 379 22.29 -15.59 4.70
C LEU A 379 22.27 -16.79 5.64
N GLU A 380 23.47 -17.33 5.92
CA GLU A 380 23.62 -18.41 6.89
C GLU A 380 23.47 -17.90 8.33
N SER A 381 22.91 -18.74 9.20
CA SER A 381 22.64 -18.37 10.60
C SER A 381 23.89 -17.90 11.38
N PRO A 382 25.11 -18.46 11.20
CA PRO A 382 26.30 -17.93 11.81
C PRO A 382 26.64 -16.49 11.43
N ASP A 383 26.43 -16.13 10.15
CA ASP A 383 26.74 -14.80 9.64
C ASP A 383 25.73 -13.76 10.13
N VAL A 384 24.45 -14.15 10.23
CA VAL A 384 23.43 -13.31 10.82
C VAL A 384 23.75 -12.98 12.27
N ALA A 385 24.13 -13.99 13.08
CA ALA A 385 24.51 -13.77 14.49
C ALA A 385 25.72 -12.84 14.63
N ARG A 386 26.77 -13.01 13.79
CA ARG A 386 27.93 -12.10 13.77
C ARG A 386 27.55 -10.66 13.42
N ARG A 387 26.69 -10.46 12.41
CA ARG A 387 26.24 -9.13 12.01
C ARG A 387 25.42 -8.46 13.10
N ILE A 388 24.53 -9.18 13.78
CA ILE A 388 23.77 -8.66 14.92
C ILE A 388 24.71 -8.17 16.01
N LEU A 389 25.69 -8.99 16.41
CA LEU A 389 26.68 -8.61 17.43
C LEU A 389 27.55 -7.43 16.99
N ALA A 390 27.92 -7.35 15.70
CA ALA A 390 28.70 -6.22 15.19
C ALA A 390 27.94 -4.89 15.33
N VAL A 391 26.65 -4.87 14.98
CA VAL A 391 25.80 -3.70 15.15
C VAL A 391 25.70 -3.28 16.62
N GLU A 392 25.54 -4.22 17.54
CA GLU A 392 25.46 -3.95 18.97
C GLU A 392 26.81 -3.43 19.55
N GLN A 393 27.92 -3.93 19.05
CA GLN A 393 29.25 -3.46 19.42
C GLN A 393 29.53 -2.04 18.90
N GLU A 394 29.19 -1.76 17.63
CA GLU A 394 29.34 -0.44 17.03
C GLU A 394 28.52 0.63 17.77
N THR A 395 27.31 0.27 18.21
CA THR A 395 26.44 1.19 18.95
C THR A 395 26.73 1.22 20.45
N GLY A 396 27.60 0.35 20.97
CA GLY A 396 27.91 0.24 22.39
C GLY A 396 26.73 -0.22 23.24
N GLU A 397 25.72 -0.83 22.66
CA GLU A 397 24.49 -1.23 23.35
C GLU A 397 24.68 -2.51 24.17
N LEU A 398 24.16 -2.50 25.38
CA LEU A 398 24.08 -3.68 26.24
C LEU A 398 22.72 -4.33 26.11
N ILE A 399 22.68 -5.52 25.54
CA ILE A 399 21.46 -6.31 25.38
C ILE A 399 21.30 -7.25 26.59
N ASP A 400 20.19 -7.12 27.30
CA ASP A 400 19.93 -7.87 28.53
C ASP A 400 19.66 -9.36 28.28
N TYR A 401 18.89 -9.67 27.22
CA TYR A 401 18.59 -11.04 26.81
C TYR A 401 18.16 -11.08 25.34
N ARG A 402 18.16 -12.28 24.77
CA ARG A 402 17.70 -12.53 23.40
C ARG A 402 16.64 -13.63 23.41
N VAL A 403 15.63 -13.49 22.58
CA VAL A 403 14.56 -14.48 22.36
C VAL A 403 14.68 -14.99 20.93
N GLY A 404 14.61 -16.30 20.74
CA GLY A 404 14.56 -16.90 19.40
C GLY A 404 13.28 -17.71 19.21
N ASP A 405 12.82 -17.81 17.96
CA ASP A 405 11.73 -18.72 17.64
C ASP A 405 12.03 -20.15 18.10
N ALA A 406 11.04 -20.82 18.67
CA ALA A 406 11.16 -22.18 19.20
C ALA A 406 11.67 -23.19 18.15
N ALA A 407 11.34 -23.02 16.88
CA ALA A 407 11.81 -23.87 15.79
C ALA A 407 13.34 -23.87 15.62
N MET A 408 14.02 -22.81 16.05
CA MET A 408 15.49 -22.71 15.96
C MET A 408 16.24 -23.76 16.79
N TRP A 409 15.58 -24.43 17.74
CA TRP A 409 16.14 -25.53 18.54
C TRP A 409 15.83 -26.90 17.96
N GLY A 410 15.04 -26.99 16.87
CA GLY A 410 14.81 -28.24 16.16
C GLY A 410 16.11 -28.83 15.61
N GLN A 411 16.35 -30.11 15.83
CA GLN A 411 17.50 -30.84 15.28
C GLN A 411 17.03 -31.57 14.01
N HIS A 412 17.59 -31.18 12.87
CA HIS A 412 17.54 -31.93 11.61
C HIS A 412 18.99 -32.19 11.20
N ASP A 413 19.46 -33.40 11.31
CA ASP A 413 20.81 -33.87 10.86
C ASP A 413 22.00 -33.00 11.31
N GLY A 414 22.10 -32.65 12.59
CA GLY A 414 23.24 -31.92 13.14
C GLY A 414 22.90 -30.89 14.21
N ALA A 415 23.75 -29.87 14.36
CA ALA A 415 23.54 -28.80 15.33
C ALA A 415 22.38 -27.91 14.95
N SER A 416 21.51 -27.57 15.89
CA SER A 416 20.37 -26.67 15.69
C SER A 416 20.81 -25.27 15.22
N VAL A 417 19.90 -24.49 14.64
CA VAL A 417 20.18 -23.11 14.23
C VAL A 417 20.68 -22.28 15.41
N ALA A 418 20.02 -22.37 16.55
CA ALA A 418 20.41 -21.67 17.78
C ALA A 418 21.83 -22.08 18.24
N GLU A 419 22.18 -23.36 18.16
CA GLU A 419 23.50 -23.85 18.52
C GLU A 419 24.57 -23.38 17.54
N ARG A 420 24.32 -23.38 16.24
CA ARG A 420 25.24 -22.85 15.22
C ARG A 420 25.54 -21.37 15.45
N MET A 421 24.52 -20.55 15.72
CA MET A 421 24.68 -19.14 16.04
C MET A 421 25.51 -18.93 17.31
N TYR A 422 25.23 -19.70 18.35
CA TYR A 422 25.97 -19.65 19.63
C TYR A 422 27.45 -19.99 19.46
N ARG A 423 27.75 -21.11 18.79
CA ARG A 423 29.15 -21.55 18.55
C ARG A 423 29.92 -20.58 17.65
N ALA A 424 29.29 -20.07 16.59
CA ALA A 424 29.91 -19.16 15.62
C ALA A 424 30.28 -17.79 16.19
N THR A 425 29.79 -17.46 17.37
CA THR A 425 30.00 -16.19 18.06
C THR A 425 30.79 -16.37 19.36
N ASN A 426 31.59 -17.43 19.47
CA ASN A 426 32.36 -17.76 20.68
C ASN A 426 31.48 -17.79 21.94
N ASN A 427 30.30 -18.35 21.83
CA ASN A 427 29.30 -18.51 22.90
C ASN A 427 28.72 -17.20 23.48
N VAL A 428 28.85 -16.10 22.74
CA VAL A 428 28.29 -14.79 23.14
C VAL A 428 26.80 -14.65 22.78
N PHE A 429 26.41 -15.14 21.60
CA PHE A 429 25.02 -15.02 21.10
C PHE A 429 24.11 -16.06 21.77
N LYS A 430 23.79 -15.82 23.03
CA LYS A 430 22.96 -16.72 23.84
C LYS A 430 21.49 -16.28 23.75
N MET A 431 20.59 -17.21 23.37
CA MET A 431 19.15 -16.99 23.26
C MET A 431 18.38 -17.87 24.25
N ILE A 432 17.18 -17.38 24.60
CA ILE A 432 16.13 -18.17 25.24
C ILE A 432 15.04 -18.47 24.22
N GLN A 433 14.41 -19.62 24.38
CA GLN A 433 13.33 -20.04 23.49
C GLN A 433 12.06 -19.21 23.72
N SER A 434 11.38 -18.79 22.63
CA SER A 434 10.12 -18.10 22.71
C SER A 434 9.02 -18.98 23.34
N ARG A 435 8.06 -18.34 24.00
CA ARG A 435 6.88 -19.04 24.51
C ARG A 435 5.88 -19.26 23.38
N LYS A 436 5.26 -20.43 23.34
CA LYS A 436 4.23 -20.77 22.37
C LYS A 436 2.89 -20.17 22.79
N GLY A 437 2.07 -19.74 21.80
CA GLY A 437 0.72 -19.25 22.02
C GLY A 437 0.37 -18.12 21.04
N LYS A 438 0.15 -18.45 19.74
CA LYS A 438 -0.20 -17.41 18.73
C LYS A 438 -1.39 -16.56 19.16
N GLU A 439 -2.47 -17.19 19.61
CA GLU A 439 -3.67 -16.49 20.07
C GLU A 439 -3.38 -15.55 21.25
N GLN A 440 -2.69 -16.05 22.29
CA GLN A 440 -2.33 -15.24 23.46
C GLN A 440 -1.43 -14.06 23.10
N ASN A 441 -0.42 -14.28 22.23
CA ASN A 441 0.49 -13.22 21.78
C ASN A 441 -0.23 -12.17 20.94
N TYR A 442 -1.19 -12.60 20.11
CA TYR A 442 -2.04 -11.71 19.33
C TYR A 442 -2.92 -10.82 20.21
N GLN A 443 -3.58 -11.41 21.21
CA GLN A 443 -4.40 -10.65 22.16
C GLN A 443 -3.56 -9.68 23.00
N GLU A 444 -2.38 -10.10 23.41
CA GLU A 444 -1.44 -9.27 24.17
C GLU A 444 -1.01 -8.03 23.37
N PHE A 445 -0.69 -8.20 22.08
CA PHE A 445 -0.34 -7.06 21.23
C PHE A 445 -1.52 -6.14 20.99
N ARG A 446 -2.70 -6.70 20.73
CA ARG A 446 -3.93 -5.89 20.58
C ARG A 446 -4.22 -5.06 21.83
N ALA A 447 -4.05 -5.63 23.02
CA ALA A 447 -4.20 -4.90 24.27
C ALA A 447 -3.22 -3.72 24.37
N ARG A 448 -1.95 -3.91 23.93
CA ARG A 448 -0.95 -2.82 23.90
C ARG A 448 -1.29 -1.72 22.89
N LEU A 449 -1.96 -2.04 21.79
CA LEU A 449 -2.38 -1.06 20.80
C LEU A 449 -3.58 -0.22 21.26
N GLN A 450 -4.42 -0.76 22.15
CA GLN A 450 -5.71 -0.13 22.47
C GLN A 450 -5.59 1.07 23.40
N GLY A 451 -4.90 1.02 24.50
CA GLY A 451 -4.79 2.05 25.54
C GLY A 451 -5.76 3.24 25.42
N ASP A 452 -6.51 3.60 26.47
CA ASP A 452 -7.55 4.63 26.35
C ASP A 452 -6.96 5.99 25.95
N ASP A 453 -5.96 6.46 26.70
CA ASP A 453 -5.28 7.73 26.40
C ASP A 453 -4.02 7.52 25.56
N TYR A 454 -3.20 6.52 25.91
CA TYR A 454 -1.92 6.24 25.26
C TYR A 454 -1.73 4.74 25.04
N PRO A 455 -1.18 4.33 23.87
CA PRO A 455 -0.83 2.93 23.64
C PRO A 455 0.36 2.51 24.50
N ALA A 456 0.53 1.19 24.66
CA ALA A 456 1.70 0.60 25.33
C ALA A 456 2.69 -0.06 24.37
N PHE A 457 2.61 0.25 23.08
CA PHE A 457 3.52 -0.16 22.03
C PHE A 457 3.84 1.00 21.11
N TYR A 458 5.13 1.14 20.76
CA TYR A 458 5.61 2.13 19.81
C TYR A 458 6.67 1.54 18.91
N ALA A 459 6.79 2.05 17.68
CA ALA A 459 7.88 1.72 16.76
C ALA A 459 8.51 3.00 16.22
N LEU A 460 9.85 3.02 16.13
CA LEU A 460 10.55 4.16 15.58
C LEU A 460 10.37 4.27 14.07
N ALA A 461 10.45 5.48 13.55
CA ALA A 461 10.35 5.77 12.12
C ALA A 461 11.41 5.03 11.28
N GLY A 462 12.55 4.67 11.89
CA GLY A 462 13.63 3.89 11.27
C GLY A 462 13.28 2.42 11.02
N CYS A 463 12.23 1.88 11.66
CA CYS A 463 11.78 0.49 11.48
C CYS A 463 10.89 0.38 10.23
N LYS A 464 11.50 0.52 9.06
CA LYS A 464 10.80 0.62 7.76
C LYS A 464 10.04 -0.66 7.38
N HIS A 465 10.62 -1.83 7.68
CA HIS A 465 9.98 -3.11 7.37
C HIS A 465 8.81 -3.41 8.29
N PHE A 466 8.89 -3.05 9.58
CA PHE A 466 7.74 -3.08 10.47
C PHE A 466 6.57 -2.26 9.90
N TRP A 467 6.84 -1.00 9.55
CA TRP A 467 5.81 -0.10 9.01
C TRP A 467 5.33 -0.47 7.60
N ARG A 468 6.06 -1.30 6.88
CA ARG A 468 5.67 -1.84 5.58
C ARG A 468 4.80 -3.10 5.70
N THR A 469 5.10 -4.00 6.63
CA THR A 469 4.48 -5.33 6.69
C THR A 469 3.37 -5.44 7.73
N VAL A 470 3.66 -5.11 9.00
CA VAL A 470 2.76 -5.42 10.12
C VAL A 470 1.40 -4.72 10.03
N PRO A 471 1.30 -3.42 9.67
CA PRO A 471 0.01 -2.76 9.55
C PRO A 471 -0.89 -3.30 8.43
N SER A 472 -0.35 -4.02 7.45
CA SER A 472 -1.09 -4.55 6.30
C SER A 472 -1.50 -6.03 6.43
N LEU A 473 -1.09 -6.69 7.52
CA LEU A 473 -1.41 -8.10 7.74
C LEU A 473 -2.91 -8.31 7.91
N GLN A 474 -3.44 -9.27 7.14
CA GLN A 474 -4.83 -9.69 7.21
C GLN A 474 -4.99 -10.78 8.26
N LEU A 475 -6.15 -10.85 8.88
CA LEU A 475 -6.53 -11.94 9.76
C LEU A 475 -6.58 -13.27 9.00
N ASP A 476 -6.23 -14.36 9.68
CA ASP A 476 -6.51 -15.71 9.20
C ASP A 476 -8.04 -15.89 9.09
N GLU A 477 -8.54 -16.15 7.89
CA GLU A 477 -9.99 -16.27 7.63
C GLU A 477 -10.62 -17.46 8.36
N LEU A 478 -9.86 -18.54 8.53
CA LEU A 478 -10.34 -19.77 9.20
C LEU A 478 -10.18 -19.70 10.72
N HIS A 479 -9.17 -18.95 11.19
CA HIS A 479 -8.79 -18.87 12.60
C HIS A 479 -8.46 -17.43 13.03
N PRO A 480 -9.40 -16.47 12.92
CA PRO A 480 -9.14 -15.07 13.20
C PRO A 480 -8.68 -14.80 14.65
N GLU A 481 -8.99 -15.73 15.58
CA GLU A 481 -8.52 -15.67 16.96
C GLU A 481 -7.02 -15.86 17.11
N LYS A 482 -6.35 -16.51 16.14
CA LYS A 482 -4.90 -16.71 16.12
C LYS A 482 -4.11 -15.51 15.59
N GLY A 483 -4.80 -14.53 15.00
CA GLY A 483 -4.20 -13.32 14.46
C GLY A 483 -3.93 -13.39 12.97
N PRO A 484 -2.81 -12.82 12.48
CA PRO A 484 -2.49 -12.78 11.07
C PRO A 484 -2.36 -14.15 10.42
N ASP A 485 -2.78 -14.24 9.16
CA ASP A 485 -2.52 -15.39 8.29
C ASP A 485 -1.01 -15.57 8.07
N SER A 486 -0.50 -16.77 8.32
CA SER A 486 0.92 -17.14 8.25
C SER A 486 1.47 -17.26 6.83
N ASP A 487 0.63 -17.22 5.80
CA ASP A 487 1.07 -17.23 4.41
C ASP A 487 1.54 -15.85 3.92
N GLN A 488 1.25 -14.81 4.70
CA GLN A 488 1.69 -13.44 4.44
C GLN A 488 3.15 -13.20 4.89
N GLU A 489 3.64 -11.98 4.70
CA GLU A 489 4.97 -11.54 5.13
C GLU A 489 4.92 -11.13 6.62
N ASP A 490 4.79 -12.11 7.51
CA ASP A 490 4.50 -11.94 8.94
C ASP A 490 5.75 -11.98 9.86
N HIS A 491 6.96 -12.14 9.33
CA HIS A 491 8.19 -12.38 10.12
C HIS A 491 8.51 -11.28 11.14
N ILE A 492 8.26 -10.01 10.83
CA ILE A 492 8.42 -8.92 11.81
C ILE A 492 7.34 -9.01 12.88
N TRP A 493 6.10 -9.39 12.50
CA TRP A 493 5.03 -9.66 13.45
C TRP A 493 5.40 -10.78 14.42
N ASP A 494 5.98 -11.88 13.95
CA ASP A 494 6.41 -12.97 14.81
C ASP A 494 7.44 -12.49 15.85
N CYS A 495 8.39 -11.62 15.48
CA CYS A 495 9.28 -10.97 16.44
C CYS A 495 8.51 -10.13 17.47
N VAL A 496 7.51 -9.35 17.07
CA VAL A 496 6.68 -8.55 17.97
C VAL A 496 5.86 -9.45 18.91
N ALA A 497 5.29 -10.53 18.37
CA ALA A 497 4.54 -11.53 19.13
C ALA A 497 5.41 -12.18 20.22
N TYR A 498 6.64 -12.60 19.88
CA TYR A 498 7.57 -13.17 20.84
C TYR A 498 8.09 -12.13 21.84
N ALA A 499 8.23 -10.86 21.45
CA ALA A 499 8.55 -9.77 22.35
C ALA A 499 7.44 -9.58 23.40
N CYS A 500 6.19 -9.54 22.97
CA CYS A 500 5.02 -9.46 23.86
C CYS A 500 4.96 -10.66 24.82
N ALA A 501 5.17 -11.88 24.32
CA ALA A 501 5.20 -13.09 25.14
C ALA A 501 6.32 -13.10 26.19
N SER A 502 7.46 -12.49 25.88
CA SER A 502 8.58 -12.36 26.82
C SER A 502 8.33 -11.30 27.90
N ARG A 503 7.45 -10.36 27.64
CA ARG A 503 7.08 -9.22 28.49
C ARG A 503 5.56 -8.97 28.47
N PRO A 504 4.75 -9.83 29.11
CA PRO A 504 3.30 -9.65 29.16
C PRO A 504 2.90 -8.28 29.69
N PHE A 505 1.91 -7.67 29.05
CA PHE A 505 1.33 -6.40 29.49
C PHE A 505 0.46 -6.62 30.73
N ILE A 506 0.73 -5.86 31.81
CA ILE A 506 0.09 -6.10 33.07
C ILE A 506 -0.96 -5.05 33.32
N THR A 507 -2.19 -5.54 33.51
CA THR A 507 -3.38 -4.72 33.71
C THR A 507 -3.78 -4.53 35.18
N THR A 508 -3.16 -5.28 36.11
CA THR A 508 -3.50 -5.20 37.54
C THR A 508 -2.38 -4.57 38.36
N GLU A 509 -2.77 -3.71 39.33
CA GLU A 509 -1.86 -3.00 40.24
C GLU A 509 -0.93 -3.97 41.03
N THR A 510 -1.44 -5.14 41.40
CA THR A 510 -0.69 -6.17 42.11
C THR A 510 0.44 -6.78 41.26
N ASP A 511 0.20 -6.92 39.99
CA ASP A 511 1.18 -7.47 39.05
C ASP A 511 2.19 -6.41 38.60
N ARG A 512 1.79 -5.14 38.50
CA ARG A 512 2.71 -3.99 38.35
C ARG A 512 3.74 -3.99 39.48
N ASN A 513 3.31 -4.03 40.71
CA ASN A 513 4.19 -4.04 41.87
C ASN A 513 5.18 -5.24 41.88
N LYS A 514 4.74 -6.41 41.43
CA LYS A 514 5.65 -7.60 41.32
C LYS A 514 6.69 -7.40 40.22
N GLN A 515 6.33 -6.78 39.08
CA GLN A 515 7.29 -6.50 38.02
C GLN A 515 8.26 -5.39 38.41
N GLU A 516 7.82 -4.31 39.02
CA GLU A 516 8.68 -3.24 39.51
C GLU A 516 9.73 -3.77 40.49
N ILE A 517 9.33 -4.66 41.41
CA ILE A 517 10.26 -5.34 42.34
C ILE A 517 11.25 -6.25 41.58
N ALA A 518 10.78 -7.00 40.58
CA ALA A 518 11.65 -7.87 39.79
C ALA A 518 12.62 -7.05 38.92
N GLU A 519 12.17 -5.92 38.38
CA GLU A 519 12.96 -5.02 37.55
C GLU A 519 13.98 -4.23 38.36
N SER A 520 13.61 -3.74 39.56
CA SER A 520 14.54 -3.13 40.52
C SER A 520 15.67 -4.08 40.91
N LYS A 521 15.36 -5.35 41.18
CA LYS A 521 16.35 -6.39 41.47
C LYS A 521 17.30 -6.66 40.29
N ARG A 522 16.79 -6.54 39.06
CA ARG A 522 17.57 -6.74 37.83
C ARG A 522 18.47 -5.55 37.54
N LEU A 523 17.97 -4.32 37.71
CA LEU A 523 18.76 -3.09 37.58
C LEU A 523 19.90 -3.04 38.62
N ALA A 524 19.62 -3.46 39.84
CA ALA A 524 20.66 -3.60 40.90
C ALA A 524 21.75 -4.62 40.52
N LYS A 525 21.37 -5.77 39.91
CA LYS A 525 22.34 -6.75 39.36
C LYS A 525 23.13 -6.18 38.19
N LYS A 526 22.54 -5.38 37.32
CA LYS A 526 23.18 -4.72 36.16
C LYS A 526 24.21 -3.67 36.65
N ALA A 527 23.83 -2.86 37.61
CA ALA A 527 24.70 -1.87 38.24
C ALA A 527 25.91 -2.52 38.92
N ASN A 528 25.72 -3.65 39.62
CA ASN A 528 26.79 -4.41 40.22
C ASN A 528 27.73 -5.07 39.19
N LYS A 529 27.20 -5.56 38.06
CA LYS A 529 28.04 -6.04 36.94
C LYS A 529 28.90 -4.94 36.30
N LYS A 530 28.34 -3.72 36.12
CA LYS A 530 29.11 -2.57 35.63
C LYS A 530 30.19 -2.10 36.60
N LYS A 531 30.00 -2.28 37.90
CA LYS A 531 31.03 -1.98 38.92
C LYS A 531 32.16 -3.01 38.98
N LEU A 532 31.90 -4.27 38.60
CA LEU A 532 32.89 -5.34 38.56
C LEU A 532 33.69 -5.41 37.24
N ALA A 533 33.24 -4.69 36.22
CA ALA A 533 33.88 -4.61 34.90
C ALA A 533 34.68 -3.30 34.68
N ARG A 534 34.73 -2.43 35.69
CA ARG A 534 35.68 -1.30 35.85
C ARG A 534 36.78 -1.67 36.82
#